data_67cfaec0da94b230c4b73fccd0380401
#
_entry.id   67cfaec0da94b230c4b73fccd0380401
#
_cell.length_a   1.000
_cell.length_b   1.000
_cell.length_c   1.000
_cell.angle_alpha   90.00
_cell.angle_beta   90.00
_cell.angle_gamma   90.00
#
_symmetry.space_group_name_H-M   'P 1'
#
loop_
_entity.id
_entity.type
_entity.pdbx_description
1 polymer ?
#
loop_
_entity_poly.entity_id
_entity_poly.type
_entity_poly.pdbx_seq_one_letter_code
_entity_poly.pdbx_strand_id
1 'polypeptide(L)'
;MILKEKRIFIVEDNMQNRLVFQMALIRHGASVDFERWGRDTLYHLQNLSRVDLIVLDLMLAEGVTGFDIFDQIRGLVKYNAVPIVAVSAMDPSIAIPRLQKQGFSGFIAKPIDSHQFPKQLATVLSGETVWSVGERTA
;
A
#
# COMPACT_ATOMS: atom_id res chain seq x y z
N MET A 1 -1.83 -8.00 19.04
CA MET A 1 -2.17 -7.66 17.64
C MET A 1 -1.01 -6.92 17.00
N ILE A 2 -0.53 -7.46 15.91
CA ILE A 2 0.72 -6.99 15.28
C ILE A 2 0.63 -5.60 14.64
N LEU A 3 -0.60 -5.11 14.40
CA LEU A 3 -0.83 -3.78 13.81
C LEU A 3 -1.59 -2.85 14.76
N LYS A 4 -1.55 -3.15 16.06
CA LYS A 4 -2.25 -2.34 17.05
C LYS A 4 -1.82 -0.88 16.97
N GLU A 5 -2.81 0.02 16.94
CA GLU A 5 -2.62 1.47 16.87
C GLU A 5 -1.91 1.96 15.61
N LYS A 6 -1.76 1.11 14.59
CA LYS A 6 -1.21 1.53 13.30
C LYS A 6 -2.32 2.01 12.39
N ARG A 7 -2.09 3.13 11.73
CA ARG A 7 -3.02 3.71 10.79
C ARG A 7 -2.49 3.53 9.37
N ILE A 8 -3.26 2.84 8.54
CA ILE A 8 -2.87 2.46 7.18
C ILE A 8 -3.82 3.15 6.20
N PHE A 9 -3.25 3.86 5.23
CA PHE A 9 -4.00 4.53 4.17
C PHE A 9 -3.84 3.74 2.89
N ILE A 10 -4.96 3.38 2.26
CA ILE A 10 -4.95 2.49 1.08
C ILE A 10 -5.64 3.19 -0.08
N VAL A 11 -4.94 3.27 -1.22
CA VAL A 11 -5.50 3.73 -2.49
C VAL A 11 -5.81 2.50 -3.34
N GLU A 12 -7.08 2.17 -3.46
CA GLU A 12 -7.59 1.00 -4.17
C GLU A 12 -9.00 1.28 -4.70
N ASP A 13 -9.19 1.14 -6.00
CA ASP A 13 -10.47 1.44 -6.63
C ASP A 13 -11.47 0.28 -6.62
N ASN A 14 -11.03 -0.95 -6.44
CA ASN A 14 -11.89 -2.13 -6.44
C ASN A 14 -12.48 -2.37 -5.05
N MET A 15 -13.81 -2.37 -4.96
CA MET A 15 -14.51 -2.52 -3.67
C MET A 15 -14.23 -3.87 -3.02
N GLN A 16 -14.17 -4.95 -3.79
CA GLN A 16 -13.92 -6.28 -3.24
C GLN A 16 -12.52 -6.37 -2.65
N ASN A 17 -11.52 -5.81 -3.33
CA ASN A 17 -10.16 -5.75 -2.82
C ASN A 17 -10.08 -4.93 -1.53
N ARG A 18 -10.80 -3.79 -1.48
CA ARG A 18 -10.84 -2.97 -0.26
C ARG A 18 -11.41 -3.74 0.93
N LEU A 19 -12.48 -4.52 0.70
CA LEU A 19 -13.06 -5.34 1.76
C LEU A 19 -12.08 -6.39 2.26
N VAL A 20 -11.38 -7.07 1.36
CA VAL A 20 -10.38 -8.08 1.73
C VAL A 20 -9.26 -7.44 2.55
N PHE A 21 -8.73 -6.30 2.11
CA PHE A 21 -7.67 -5.59 2.81
C PHE A 21 -8.15 -5.14 4.20
N GLN A 22 -9.34 -4.56 4.27
CA GLN A 22 -9.90 -4.07 5.51
C GLN A 22 -10.06 -5.19 6.55
N MET A 23 -10.68 -6.29 6.14
CA MET A 23 -10.87 -7.42 7.05
C MET A 23 -9.55 -7.99 7.55
N ALA A 24 -8.58 -8.15 6.65
CA ALA A 24 -7.26 -8.69 7.01
C ALA A 24 -6.54 -7.80 8.01
N LEU A 25 -6.63 -6.47 7.85
CA LEU A 25 -5.86 -5.54 8.68
C LEU A 25 -6.55 -5.19 9.99
N ILE A 26 -7.87 -5.00 9.99
CA ILE A 26 -8.62 -4.66 11.20
C ILE A 26 -8.54 -5.80 12.23
N ARG A 27 -8.54 -7.03 11.76
CA ARG A 27 -8.38 -8.22 12.63
C ARG A 27 -7.10 -8.14 13.47
N HIS A 28 -6.06 -7.47 12.98
CA HIS A 28 -4.79 -7.32 13.65
C HIS A 28 -4.60 -5.97 14.34
N GLY A 29 -5.68 -5.21 14.49
CA GLY A 29 -5.69 -3.99 15.28
C GLY A 29 -5.45 -2.69 14.51
N ALA A 30 -5.29 -2.74 13.18
CA ALA A 30 -5.07 -1.55 12.38
C ALA A 30 -6.34 -0.71 12.23
N SER A 31 -6.15 0.61 12.10
CA SER A 31 -7.16 1.52 11.55
C SER A 31 -6.87 1.71 10.07
N VAL A 32 -7.90 1.68 9.23
CA VAL A 32 -7.73 1.72 7.77
C VAL A 32 -8.58 2.86 7.20
N ASP A 33 -7.96 3.69 6.36
CA ASP A 33 -8.64 4.71 5.57
C ASP A 33 -8.44 4.38 4.08
N PHE A 34 -9.47 4.60 3.26
CA PHE A 34 -9.41 4.29 1.84
C PHE A 34 -9.64 5.52 0.98
N GLU A 35 -8.95 5.56 -0.18
CA GLU A 35 -9.23 6.48 -1.26
C GLU A 35 -9.36 5.67 -2.56
N ARG A 36 -10.38 6.01 -3.37
CA ARG A 36 -10.84 5.18 -4.47
C ARG A 36 -10.03 5.32 -5.76
N TRP A 37 -9.66 6.56 -6.09
CA TRP A 37 -9.24 6.88 -7.46
C TRP A 37 -7.86 7.49 -7.57
N GLY A 38 -7.22 7.79 -6.47
CA GLY A 38 -5.93 8.45 -6.46
C GLY A 38 -5.96 9.95 -6.74
N ARG A 39 -7.12 10.51 -7.09
CA ARG A 39 -7.24 11.94 -7.41
C ARG A 39 -7.22 12.82 -6.19
N ASP A 40 -7.82 12.36 -5.10
CA ASP A 40 -7.97 13.12 -3.87
C ASP A 40 -7.02 12.63 -2.78
N THR A 41 -6.01 11.83 -3.15
CA THR A 41 -5.10 11.22 -2.19
C THR A 41 -4.40 12.27 -1.33
N LEU A 42 -3.85 13.32 -1.94
CA LEU A 42 -3.16 14.37 -1.19
C LEU A 42 -4.08 15.11 -0.25
N TYR A 43 -5.30 15.41 -0.71
CA TYR A 43 -6.30 16.07 0.12
C TYR A 43 -6.63 15.25 1.36
N HIS A 44 -6.89 13.95 1.18
CA HIS A 44 -7.19 13.06 2.30
C HIS A 44 -6.03 12.96 3.26
N LEU A 45 -4.82 12.77 2.75
CA LEU A 45 -3.62 12.64 3.58
C LEU A 45 -3.35 13.91 4.39
N GLN A 46 -3.56 15.08 3.82
CA GLN A 46 -3.36 16.35 4.51
C GLN A 46 -4.35 16.54 5.67
N ASN A 47 -5.54 15.93 5.58
CA ASN A 47 -6.58 16.06 6.59
C ASN A 47 -6.54 14.96 7.65
N LEU A 48 -5.67 13.97 7.51
CA LEU A 48 -5.47 12.96 8.54
C LEU A 48 -4.39 13.42 9.52
N SER A 49 -4.60 13.15 10.81
CA SER A 49 -3.63 13.54 11.83
C SER A 49 -2.33 12.75 11.73
N ARG A 50 -2.44 11.47 11.34
CA ARG A 50 -1.29 10.56 11.27
C ARG A 50 -1.60 9.43 10.30
N VAL A 51 -0.59 9.00 9.55
CA VAL A 51 -0.60 7.76 8.77
C VAL A 51 0.75 7.08 8.98
N ASP A 52 0.73 5.80 9.31
CA ASP A 52 1.95 5.03 9.57
C ASP A 52 2.47 4.31 8.34
N LEU A 53 1.57 3.96 7.40
CA LEU A 53 1.93 3.23 6.18
C LEU A 53 0.90 3.52 5.10
N ILE A 54 1.37 3.62 3.85
CA ILE A 54 0.52 3.86 2.69
C ILE A 54 0.63 2.67 1.74
N VAL A 55 -0.52 2.18 1.29
CA VAL A 55 -0.62 1.11 0.29
C VAL A 55 -1.21 1.69 -0.99
N LEU A 56 -0.52 1.49 -2.11
CA LEU A 56 -0.95 2.01 -3.42
C LEU A 56 -1.13 0.87 -4.42
N ASP A 57 -2.27 0.84 -5.08
CA ASP A 57 -2.38 0.09 -6.33
C ASP A 57 -1.62 0.86 -7.43
N LEU A 58 -0.93 0.14 -8.28
CA LEU A 58 -0.16 0.75 -9.37
C LEU A 58 -1.03 1.12 -10.57
N MET A 59 -2.15 0.43 -10.75
CA MET A 59 -3.04 0.61 -11.89
C MET A 59 -4.43 0.97 -11.40
N LEU A 60 -4.74 2.26 -11.39
CA LEU A 60 -6.03 2.78 -10.96
C LEU A 60 -6.86 3.19 -12.18
N ALA A 61 -8.14 3.51 -11.94
CA ALA A 61 -9.04 3.94 -12.99
C ALA A 61 -8.55 5.23 -13.66
N GLU A 62 -8.94 5.42 -14.93
CA GLU A 62 -8.70 6.65 -15.69
C GLU A 62 -7.21 6.98 -15.89
N GLY A 63 -6.37 5.96 -15.97
CA GLY A 63 -4.94 6.16 -16.26
C GLY A 63 -4.11 6.69 -15.11
N VAL A 64 -4.68 6.80 -13.91
CA VAL A 64 -3.93 7.18 -12.72
C VAL A 64 -3.06 6.01 -12.29
N THR A 65 -1.80 6.25 -12.02
CA THR A 65 -0.87 5.21 -11.58
C THR A 65 -0.37 5.46 -10.16
N GLY A 66 -0.10 4.36 -9.44
CA GLY A 66 0.51 4.46 -8.12
C GLY A 66 1.92 5.04 -8.16
N PHE A 67 2.62 4.93 -9.30
CA PHE A 67 3.92 5.57 -9.49
C PHE A 67 3.83 7.09 -9.39
N ASP A 68 2.82 7.69 -10.05
CA ASP A 68 2.59 9.13 -10.00
C ASP A 68 2.15 9.58 -8.62
N ILE A 69 1.27 8.82 -7.99
CA ILE A 69 0.78 9.13 -6.64
C ILE A 69 1.94 9.11 -5.63
N PHE A 70 2.86 8.16 -5.76
CA PHE A 70 4.05 8.10 -4.92
C PHE A 70 4.83 9.43 -4.95
N ASP A 71 5.11 9.93 -6.15
CA ASP A 71 5.86 11.17 -6.30
C ASP A 71 5.12 12.35 -5.66
N GLN A 72 3.80 12.41 -5.83
CA GLN A 72 2.98 13.44 -5.21
C GLN A 72 3.03 13.37 -3.69
N ILE A 73 2.95 12.17 -3.12
CA ILE A 73 3.02 11.97 -1.66
C ILE A 73 4.38 12.40 -1.12
N ARG A 74 5.46 12.03 -1.80
CA ARG A 74 6.81 12.39 -1.38
C ARG A 74 7.08 13.90 -1.45
N GLY A 75 6.29 14.64 -2.21
CA GLY A 75 6.32 16.09 -2.21
C GLY A 75 5.73 16.73 -0.96
N LEU A 76 5.00 15.98 -0.13
CA LEU A 76 4.46 16.47 1.13
C LEU A 76 5.46 16.19 2.26
N VAL A 77 5.91 17.24 2.93
CA VAL A 77 6.91 17.12 4.02
C VAL A 77 6.43 16.12 5.09
N LYS A 78 5.15 16.18 5.43
CA LYS A 78 4.53 15.31 6.45
C LYS A 78 4.69 13.81 6.13
N TYR A 79 4.76 13.46 4.84
CA TYR A 79 4.78 12.06 4.39
C TYR A 79 6.06 11.68 3.66
N ASN A 80 7.11 12.46 3.76
CA ASN A 80 8.35 12.21 3.02
C ASN A 80 9.12 10.96 3.51
N ALA A 81 8.80 10.48 4.72
CA ALA A 81 9.45 9.30 5.30
C ALA A 81 8.49 8.16 5.64
N VAL A 82 7.19 8.32 5.38
CA VAL A 82 6.21 7.25 5.63
C VAL A 82 6.41 6.13 4.61
N PRO A 83 6.52 4.86 5.03
CA PRO A 83 6.72 3.77 4.08
C PRO A 83 5.51 3.61 3.15
N ILE A 84 5.80 3.35 1.88
CA ILE A 84 4.80 3.16 0.84
C ILE A 84 5.03 1.79 0.19
N VAL A 85 3.98 0.98 0.14
CA VAL A 85 3.98 -0.36 -0.44
C VAL A 85 3.03 -0.39 -1.62
N ALA A 86 3.44 -0.99 -2.72
CA ALA A 86 2.57 -1.24 -3.87
C ALA A 86 1.88 -2.58 -3.72
N VAL A 87 0.59 -2.64 -4.02
CA VAL A 87 -0.16 -3.90 -4.13
C VAL A 87 -0.83 -3.91 -5.49
N SER A 88 -0.40 -4.80 -6.39
CA SER A 88 -0.82 -4.74 -7.78
C SER A 88 -0.81 -6.10 -8.47
N ALA A 89 -1.59 -6.21 -9.55
CA ALA A 89 -1.56 -7.35 -10.46
C ALA A 89 -0.49 -7.20 -11.55
N MET A 90 0.27 -6.10 -11.55
CA MET A 90 1.35 -5.90 -12.52
C MET A 90 2.40 -7.01 -12.39
N ASP A 91 3.02 -7.40 -13.52
CA ASP A 91 4.07 -8.41 -13.53
C ASP A 91 5.20 -8.00 -12.57
N PRO A 92 5.51 -8.83 -11.56
CA PRO A 92 6.55 -8.48 -10.59
C PRO A 92 7.92 -8.23 -11.22
N SER A 93 8.25 -8.94 -12.30
CA SER A 93 9.55 -8.78 -12.97
C SER A 93 9.72 -7.38 -13.58
N ILE A 94 8.61 -6.73 -13.91
CA ILE A 94 8.59 -5.35 -14.43
C ILE A 94 8.44 -4.35 -13.28
N ALA A 95 7.55 -4.64 -12.36
CA ALA A 95 7.21 -3.69 -11.29
C ALA A 95 8.32 -3.53 -10.26
N ILE A 96 8.88 -4.63 -9.77
CA ILE A 96 9.82 -4.59 -8.64
C ILE A 96 11.05 -3.73 -8.90
N PRO A 97 11.76 -3.89 -10.04
CA PRO A 97 12.94 -3.04 -10.28
C PRO A 97 12.60 -1.54 -10.31
N ARG A 98 11.46 -1.20 -10.89
CA ARG A 98 11.01 0.19 -10.96
C ARG A 98 10.65 0.75 -9.59
N LEU A 99 9.96 -0.05 -8.78
CA LEU A 99 9.56 0.34 -7.42
C LEU A 99 10.77 0.52 -6.50
N GLN A 100 11.75 -0.38 -6.60
CA GLN A 100 12.99 -0.28 -5.84
C GLN A 100 13.75 0.99 -6.18
N LYS A 101 13.85 1.32 -7.46
CA LYS A 101 14.53 2.52 -7.93
C LYS A 101 13.80 3.79 -7.46
N GLN A 102 12.48 3.76 -7.43
CA GLN A 102 11.68 4.92 -7.03
C GLN A 102 11.68 5.16 -5.51
N GLY A 103 11.93 4.11 -4.72
CA GLY A 103 12.00 4.23 -3.28
C GLY A 103 10.82 3.66 -2.52
N PHE A 104 10.01 2.80 -3.14
CA PHE A 104 8.96 2.06 -2.44
C PHE A 104 9.58 1.12 -1.40
N SER A 105 8.83 0.86 -0.33
CA SER A 105 9.24 -0.09 0.70
C SER A 105 8.83 -1.52 0.40
N GLY A 106 8.04 -1.75 -0.63
CA GLY A 106 7.67 -3.10 -0.98
C GLY A 106 6.71 -3.22 -2.14
N PHE A 107 6.55 -4.46 -2.59
CA PHE A 107 5.58 -4.88 -3.59
C PHE A 107 4.94 -6.18 -3.12
N ILE A 108 3.61 -6.24 -3.18
CA ILE A 108 2.84 -7.44 -2.88
C ILE A 108 1.92 -7.73 -4.06
N ALA A 109 2.10 -8.90 -4.69
CA ALA A 109 1.33 -9.28 -5.85
C ALA A 109 -0.12 -9.61 -5.47
N LYS A 110 -1.06 -9.19 -6.31
CA LYS A 110 -2.47 -9.60 -6.19
C LYS A 110 -2.66 -10.98 -6.85
N PRO A 111 -3.58 -11.80 -6.35
CA PRO A 111 -4.38 -11.58 -5.15
C PRO A 111 -3.54 -11.69 -3.88
N ILE A 112 -3.85 -10.88 -2.86
CA ILE A 112 -3.13 -10.99 -1.59
C ILE A 112 -3.54 -12.26 -0.86
N ASP A 113 -2.61 -12.77 -0.07
CA ASP A 113 -2.93 -13.78 0.94
C ASP A 113 -3.35 -13.04 2.20
N SER A 114 -4.60 -13.17 2.60
CA SER A 114 -5.16 -12.41 3.73
C SER A 114 -4.47 -12.73 5.05
N HIS A 115 -3.85 -13.90 5.16
CA HIS A 115 -3.09 -14.31 6.34
C HIS A 115 -1.68 -13.68 6.36
N GLN A 116 -1.02 -13.62 5.21
CA GLN A 116 0.33 -13.06 5.10
C GLN A 116 0.35 -11.53 5.03
N PHE A 117 -0.68 -10.94 4.48
CA PHE A 117 -0.71 -9.49 4.22
C PHE A 117 -0.45 -8.65 5.48
N PRO A 118 -1.13 -8.89 6.62
CA PRO A 118 -0.84 -8.13 7.84
C PRO A 118 0.61 -8.28 8.31
N LYS A 119 1.17 -9.48 8.19
CA LYS A 119 2.56 -9.75 8.58
C LYS A 119 3.55 -9.03 7.69
N GLN A 120 3.27 -8.98 6.38
CA GLN A 120 4.10 -8.25 5.42
C GLN A 120 4.12 -6.76 5.73
N LEU A 121 2.96 -6.18 6.05
CA LEU A 121 2.89 -4.76 6.41
C LEU A 121 3.59 -4.48 7.74
N ALA A 122 3.47 -5.39 8.71
CA ALA A 122 4.19 -5.26 9.96
C ALA A 122 5.71 -5.28 9.75
N THR A 123 6.19 -6.10 8.83
CA THR A 123 7.61 -6.14 8.45
C THR A 123 8.06 -4.81 7.89
N VAL A 124 7.27 -4.20 7.01
CA VAL A 124 7.56 -2.87 6.45
C VAL A 124 7.58 -1.82 7.56
N LEU A 125 6.63 -1.88 8.48
CA LEU A 125 6.58 -0.93 9.59
C LEU A 125 7.77 -1.04 10.54
N SER A 126 8.44 -2.21 10.56
CA SER A 126 9.67 -2.39 11.34
C SER A 126 10.92 -1.82 10.65
N GLY A 127 10.79 -1.29 9.43
CA GLY A 127 11.88 -0.67 8.68
C GLY A 127 12.48 -1.56 7.61
N GLU A 128 11.93 -2.73 7.37
CA GLU A 128 12.40 -3.65 6.34
C GLU A 128 11.59 -3.48 5.06
N THR A 129 12.05 -4.09 3.96
CA THR A 129 11.34 -4.10 2.67
C THR A 129 10.74 -5.47 2.42
N VAL A 130 9.66 -5.53 1.63
CA VAL A 130 8.98 -6.76 1.27
C VAL A 130 8.75 -6.79 -0.25
N TRP A 131 9.25 -7.83 -0.92
CA TRP A 131 9.12 -7.99 -2.37
C TRP A 131 8.51 -9.36 -2.65
N SER A 132 7.17 -9.43 -2.62
CA SER A 132 6.44 -10.68 -2.73
C SER A 132 5.87 -10.86 -4.14
N VAL A 133 6.27 -11.92 -4.81
CA VAL A 133 5.83 -12.23 -6.18
C VAL A 133 4.55 -13.07 -6.22
N GLY A 134 3.95 -13.36 -5.08
CA GLY A 134 2.77 -14.22 -4.96
C GLY A 134 3.14 -15.69 -4.85
N GLU A 135 2.12 -16.54 -4.79
CA GLU A 135 2.34 -18.00 -4.79
C GLU A 135 2.88 -18.45 -6.13
N ARG A 136 3.98 -19.19 -6.09
CA ARG A 136 4.45 -19.92 -7.26
C ARG A 136 4.01 -21.36 -7.13
N THR A 137 3.10 -21.76 -7.98
CA THR A 137 2.87 -23.17 -8.20
C THR A 137 4.08 -23.70 -8.98
N ALA A 138 4.72 -24.65 -8.39
CA ALA A 138 5.85 -25.31 -9.02
C ALA A 138 5.37 -26.02 -10.30
#